data_7ffd8fbc6aee074569cbb809eb93cb76
#
_entry.id   7ffd8fbc6aee074569cbb809eb93cb76
#
_cell.length_a   1.000
_cell.length_b   1.000
_cell.length_c   1.000
_cell.angle_alpha   90.00
_cell.angle_beta   90.00
_cell.angle_gamma   90.00
#
_symmetry.space_group_name_H-M   'P 1'
#
loop_
_entity.id
_entity.type
_entity.pdbx_description
1 polymer ?
#
loop_
_entity_poly.entity_id
_entity_poly.type
_entity_poly.pdbx_seq_one_letter_code
_entity_poly.pdbx_strand_id
1 'polypeptide(L)'
;MAHYYHPELVRFAFVLGITVSILFYERRHLTTGGIAVPGYLAFAIFQPLILPAVMLAALGSFLAVHKGLARLMILPAPAKFSLTIVCSSAIHLGLDAVLIVRIGPEDSSAFLRGVGYVVPGLIAHDFSRHGITRTALNIAMTPAVVAVAMVGLIALLPALGLRQTSPVPDVFPVDLIFLPLLVFLSLIAWLALVRMHNLRCGGFIGGAFLTLLILQPSEIIRFVAAAGMTVLVVRHVLDPVCILFGRRRFAAHMLVGACLSWAAFRVSELHFAGETISAVTPSLSVLGVLLTGLISHDIDKAGAGRFALGAFLSVGFTLTGTLLLIEAVTLRRPEVALPLLAVFAVGAVLLATRPSHLRALAARLHLTSIPRRRDAT
;
A
#
# COMPACT_ATOMS: atom_id res chain seq x y z
N MET A 1 -7.02 -23.83 10.31
CA MET A 1 -6.74 -23.06 9.08
C MET A 1 -5.40 -22.28 9.10
N ALA A 2 -4.57 -22.47 10.13
CA ALA A 2 -3.26 -21.78 10.28
C ALA A 2 -2.17 -22.16 9.25
N HIS A 3 -2.40 -23.13 8.39
CA HIS A 3 -1.36 -23.69 7.51
C HIS A 3 -1.08 -22.90 6.22
N TYR A 4 -1.86 -21.87 5.89
CA TYR A 4 -1.75 -21.18 4.61
C TYR A 4 -0.88 -19.90 4.65
N TYR A 5 -0.34 -19.52 5.80
CA TYR A 5 0.43 -18.28 5.97
C TYR A 5 1.94 -18.46 6.12
N HIS A 6 2.51 -19.44 5.43
CA HIS A 6 3.96 -19.52 5.38
C HIS A 6 4.52 -18.29 4.64
N PRO A 7 5.47 -17.52 5.23
CA PRO A 7 6.00 -16.29 4.63
C PRO A 7 6.50 -16.47 3.20
N GLU A 8 7.08 -17.63 2.88
CA GLU A 8 7.55 -17.96 1.54
C GLU A 8 6.42 -18.04 0.51
N LEU A 9 5.28 -18.59 0.89
CA LEU A 9 4.11 -18.65 0.00
C LEU A 9 3.57 -17.24 -0.29
N VAL A 10 3.63 -16.36 0.71
CA VAL A 10 3.20 -14.96 0.53
C VAL A 10 4.15 -14.23 -0.41
N ARG A 11 5.47 -14.37 -0.23
CA ARG A 11 6.47 -13.79 -1.13
C ARG A 11 6.29 -14.30 -2.55
N PHE A 12 6.13 -15.61 -2.71
CA PHE A 12 5.88 -16.24 -4.00
C PHE A 12 4.61 -15.69 -4.66
N ALA A 13 3.51 -15.57 -3.91
CA ALA A 13 2.26 -15.04 -4.44
C ALA A 13 2.39 -13.59 -4.91
N PHE A 14 3.16 -12.74 -4.19
CA PHE A 14 3.40 -11.38 -4.64
C PHE A 14 4.25 -11.32 -5.91
N VAL A 15 5.34 -12.09 -5.99
CA VAL A 15 6.18 -12.16 -7.19
C VAL A 15 5.36 -12.67 -8.38
N LEU A 16 4.59 -13.75 -8.17
CA LEU A 16 3.72 -14.31 -9.20
C LEU A 16 2.59 -13.34 -9.56
N GLY A 17 1.99 -12.68 -8.58
CA GLY A 17 0.95 -11.67 -8.79
C GLY A 17 1.43 -10.48 -9.62
N ILE A 18 2.64 -9.99 -9.35
CA ILE A 18 3.30 -8.95 -10.15
C ILE A 18 3.49 -9.44 -11.58
N THR A 19 4.01 -10.66 -11.76
CA THR A 19 4.25 -11.27 -13.08
C THR A 19 2.95 -11.42 -13.86
N VAL A 20 1.91 -11.99 -13.25
CA VAL A 20 0.59 -12.16 -13.85
C VAL A 20 -0.02 -10.80 -14.21
N SER A 21 0.11 -9.80 -13.35
CA SER A 21 -0.37 -8.43 -13.63
C SER A 21 0.30 -7.80 -14.84
N ILE A 22 1.62 -8.00 -15.00
CA ILE A 22 2.38 -7.50 -16.15
C ILE A 22 1.93 -8.22 -17.43
N LEU A 23 1.92 -9.55 -17.43
CA LEU A 23 1.52 -10.36 -18.59
C LEU A 23 0.09 -10.05 -19.03
N PHE A 24 -0.81 -9.88 -18.10
CA PHE A 24 -2.21 -9.56 -18.37
C PHE A 24 -2.36 -8.16 -18.98
N TYR A 25 -1.61 -7.20 -18.45
CA TYR A 25 -1.59 -5.85 -19.00
C TYR A 25 -1.00 -5.81 -20.43
N GLU A 26 0.11 -6.49 -20.67
CA GLU A 26 0.73 -6.54 -22.00
C GLU A 26 -0.18 -7.21 -23.06
N ARG A 27 -0.93 -8.24 -22.66
CA ARG A 27 -1.81 -8.97 -23.60
C ARG A 27 -3.19 -8.33 -23.78
N ARG A 28 -3.77 -7.77 -22.73
CA ARG A 28 -5.16 -7.30 -22.72
C ARG A 28 -5.30 -5.79 -22.59
N HIS A 29 -4.21 -5.06 -22.30
CA HIS A 29 -4.20 -3.62 -21.99
C HIS A 29 -5.15 -3.21 -20.87
N LEU A 30 -5.53 -4.17 -20.02
CA LEU A 30 -6.40 -3.97 -18.87
C LEU A 30 -5.59 -4.02 -17.58
N THR A 31 -5.94 -3.16 -16.63
CA THR A 31 -5.34 -3.16 -15.33
C THR A 31 -6.05 -4.12 -14.39
N THR A 32 -5.33 -4.62 -13.41
CA THR A 32 -5.78 -5.64 -12.45
C THR A 32 -5.99 -5.04 -11.06
N GLY A 33 -6.38 -3.77 -10.96
CA GLY A 33 -6.48 -3.05 -9.70
C GLY A 33 -5.15 -2.52 -9.17
N GLY A 34 -4.04 -2.76 -9.90
CA GLY A 34 -2.67 -2.44 -9.50
C GLY A 34 -1.74 -3.65 -9.61
N ILE A 35 -0.42 -3.41 -9.65
CA ILE A 35 0.57 -4.47 -9.93
C ILE A 35 0.63 -5.52 -8.81
N ALA A 36 0.46 -5.11 -7.55
CA ALA A 36 0.51 -5.99 -6.38
C ALA A 36 -0.85 -6.63 -6.03
N VAL A 37 -1.95 -6.11 -6.57
CA VAL A 37 -3.32 -6.51 -6.20
C VAL A 37 -3.61 -7.99 -6.46
N PRO A 38 -3.19 -8.62 -7.59
CA PRO A 38 -3.46 -10.04 -7.80
C PRO A 38 -2.82 -10.94 -6.75
N GLY A 39 -1.59 -10.64 -6.33
CA GLY A 39 -0.92 -11.38 -5.27
C GLY A 39 -1.63 -11.25 -3.91
N TYR A 40 -2.03 -10.03 -3.56
CA TYR A 40 -2.80 -9.77 -2.35
C TYR A 40 -4.16 -10.49 -2.35
N LEU A 41 -4.94 -10.32 -3.41
CA LEU A 41 -6.28 -10.91 -3.49
C LEU A 41 -6.25 -12.45 -3.60
N ALA A 42 -5.16 -13.04 -4.08
CA ALA A 42 -5.00 -14.50 -4.08
C ALA A 42 -5.09 -15.08 -2.66
N PHE A 43 -4.57 -14.37 -1.65
CA PHE A 43 -4.76 -14.75 -0.25
C PHE A 43 -6.15 -14.41 0.28
N ALA A 44 -6.71 -13.30 -0.13
CA ALA A 44 -8.05 -12.90 0.28
C ALA A 44 -9.15 -13.89 -0.17
N ILE A 45 -8.90 -14.67 -1.24
CA ILE A 45 -9.81 -15.74 -1.67
C ILE A 45 -10.02 -16.80 -0.57
N PHE A 46 -9.00 -17.07 0.25
CA PHE A 46 -9.09 -18.03 1.37
C PHE A 46 -9.74 -17.44 2.62
N GLN A 47 -10.04 -16.15 2.62
CA GLN A 47 -10.70 -15.45 3.73
C GLN A 47 -12.02 -14.83 3.26
N PRO A 48 -13.17 -15.51 3.49
CA PRO A 48 -14.43 -15.16 2.86
C PRO A 48 -14.95 -13.75 3.20
N LEU A 49 -14.51 -13.16 4.32
CA LEU A 49 -14.95 -11.83 4.75
C LEU A 49 -14.09 -10.67 4.19
N ILE A 50 -12.83 -10.92 3.88
CA ILE A 50 -11.93 -9.86 3.40
C ILE A 50 -12.29 -9.43 1.98
N LEU A 51 -12.58 -10.37 1.09
CA LEU A 51 -12.88 -10.06 -0.30
C LEU A 51 -14.14 -9.17 -0.44
N PRO A 52 -15.28 -9.48 0.20
CA PRO A 52 -16.44 -8.58 0.21
C PRO A 52 -16.13 -7.21 0.82
N ALA A 53 -15.38 -7.14 1.93
CA ALA A 53 -15.02 -5.88 2.56
C ALA A 53 -14.17 -4.99 1.63
N VAL A 54 -13.18 -5.56 0.95
CA VAL A 54 -12.35 -4.88 -0.06
C VAL A 54 -13.22 -4.37 -1.22
N MET A 55 -14.15 -5.20 -1.72
CA MET A 55 -15.05 -4.81 -2.81
C MET A 55 -16.04 -3.73 -2.41
N LEU A 56 -16.60 -3.80 -1.20
CA LEU A 56 -17.48 -2.76 -0.65
C LEU A 56 -16.74 -1.44 -0.47
N ALA A 57 -15.53 -1.46 0.08
CA ALA A 57 -14.70 -0.26 0.21
C ALA A 57 -14.33 0.33 -1.16
N ALA A 58 -14.01 -0.51 -2.15
CA ALA A 58 -13.72 -0.08 -3.51
C ALA A 58 -14.96 0.56 -4.17
N LEU A 59 -16.11 -0.07 -4.08
CA LEU A 59 -17.35 0.47 -4.64
C LEU A 59 -17.78 1.75 -3.92
N GLY A 60 -17.72 1.77 -2.58
CA GLY A 60 -18.05 2.94 -1.77
C GLY A 60 -17.16 4.14 -2.11
N SER A 61 -15.86 3.94 -2.21
CA SER A 61 -14.92 5.02 -2.58
C SER A 61 -15.09 5.48 -4.04
N PHE A 62 -15.38 4.56 -4.97
CA PHE A 62 -15.72 4.91 -6.34
C PHE A 62 -16.97 5.80 -6.40
N LEU A 63 -18.05 5.41 -5.71
CA LEU A 63 -19.28 6.19 -5.65
C LEU A 63 -19.06 7.55 -4.98
N ALA A 64 -18.37 7.60 -3.84
CA ALA A 64 -18.12 8.83 -3.10
C ALA A 64 -17.30 9.84 -3.93
N VAL A 65 -16.20 9.39 -4.56
CA VAL A 65 -15.29 10.29 -5.27
C VAL A 65 -15.73 10.55 -6.72
N HIS A 66 -16.01 9.47 -7.48
CA HIS A 66 -16.27 9.62 -8.92
C HIS A 66 -17.72 9.95 -9.27
N LYS A 67 -18.70 9.60 -8.42
CA LYS A 67 -20.10 9.95 -8.62
C LYS A 67 -20.56 11.09 -7.72
N GLY A 68 -20.08 11.15 -6.48
CA GLY A 68 -20.42 12.19 -5.51
C GLY A 68 -19.58 13.45 -5.73
N LEU A 69 -18.32 13.42 -5.30
CA LEU A 69 -17.46 14.61 -5.27
C LEU A 69 -17.18 15.19 -6.66
N ALA A 70 -17.04 14.35 -7.69
CA ALA A 70 -16.84 14.80 -9.06
C ALA A 70 -18.04 15.55 -9.66
N ARG A 71 -19.24 15.43 -9.08
CA ARG A 71 -20.40 16.27 -9.47
C ARG A 71 -20.37 17.66 -8.83
N LEU A 72 -19.75 17.75 -7.65
CA LEU A 72 -19.67 19.00 -6.90
C LEU A 72 -18.50 19.86 -7.36
N MET A 73 -17.40 19.24 -7.81
CA MET A 73 -16.19 19.97 -8.19
C MET A 73 -15.43 19.27 -9.32
N ILE A 74 -14.76 20.07 -10.16
CA ILE A 74 -13.89 19.56 -11.23
C ILE A 74 -12.57 19.16 -10.61
N LEU A 75 -12.31 17.85 -10.53
CA LEU A 75 -11.08 17.29 -9.97
C LEU A 75 -10.15 16.84 -11.10
N PRO A 76 -8.88 17.29 -11.13
CA PRO A 76 -7.88 16.76 -12.04
C PRO A 76 -7.56 15.29 -11.72
N ALA A 77 -7.12 14.53 -12.73
CA ALA A 77 -6.89 13.08 -12.59
C ALA A 77 -5.98 12.68 -11.40
N PRO A 78 -4.87 13.38 -11.10
CA PRO A 78 -4.05 13.05 -9.93
C PRO A 78 -4.78 13.28 -8.60
N ALA A 79 -5.64 14.31 -8.52
CA ALA A 79 -6.41 14.56 -7.30
C ALA A 79 -7.50 13.50 -7.10
N LYS A 80 -8.19 13.11 -8.19
CA LYS A 80 -9.15 11.98 -8.13
C LYS A 80 -8.51 10.72 -7.62
N PHE A 81 -7.33 10.36 -8.13
CA PHE A 81 -6.59 9.18 -7.67
C PHE A 81 -6.28 9.25 -6.18
N SER A 82 -5.66 10.34 -5.71
CA SER A 82 -5.30 10.52 -4.30
C SER A 82 -6.51 10.48 -3.38
N LEU A 83 -7.59 11.19 -3.74
CA LEU A 83 -8.83 11.19 -2.96
C LEU A 83 -9.51 9.82 -2.94
N THR A 84 -9.46 9.08 -4.04
CA THR A 84 -10.01 7.72 -4.08
C THR A 84 -9.29 6.81 -3.10
N ILE A 85 -7.95 6.89 -3.02
CA ILE A 85 -7.16 6.11 -2.06
C ILE A 85 -7.46 6.53 -0.62
N VAL A 86 -7.47 7.83 -0.32
CA VAL A 86 -7.79 8.34 1.04
C VAL A 86 -9.19 7.90 1.46
N CYS A 87 -10.18 8.09 0.59
CA CYS A 87 -11.56 7.71 0.86
C CYS A 87 -11.71 6.20 1.07
N SER A 88 -11.06 5.38 0.24
CA SER A 88 -11.12 3.93 0.37
C SER A 88 -10.46 3.44 1.65
N SER A 89 -9.32 4.03 2.03
CA SER A 89 -8.62 3.69 3.26
C SER A 89 -9.47 4.05 4.49
N ALA A 90 -10.16 5.20 4.47
CA ALA A 90 -11.07 5.58 5.54
C ALA A 90 -12.29 4.66 5.66
N ILE A 91 -12.91 4.29 4.52
CA ILE A 91 -14.04 3.34 4.50
C ILE A 91 -13.58 1.97 4.99
N HIS A 92 -12.42 1.49 4.52
CA HIS A 92 -11.89 0.19 4.92
C HIS A 92 -11.55 0.16 6.42
N LEU A 93 -10.95 1.23 6.95
CA LEU A 93 -10.69 1.39 8.38
C LEU A 93 -11.99 1.29 9.20
N GLY A 94 -13.06 1.95 8.74
CA GLY A 94 -14.37 1.86 9.39
C GLY A 94 -14.97 0.45 9.33
N LEU A 95 -14.86 -0.23 8.19
CA LEU A 95 -15.31 -1.62 8.04
C LEU A 95 -14.53 -2.58 8.94
N ASP A 96 -13.21 -2.41 9.01
CA ASP A 96 -12.36 -3.23 9.87
C ASP A 96 -12.69 -3.05 11.36
N ALA A 97 -12.90 -1.80 11.79
CA ALA A 97 -13.31 -1.52 13.16
C ALA A 97 -14.63 -2.24 13.52
N VAL A 98 -15.60 -2.24 12.60
CA VAL A 98 -16.87 -2.97 12.76
C VAL A 98 -16.66 -4.49 12.79
N LEU A 99 -15.81 -5.03 11.92
CA LEU A 99 -15.50 -6.45 11.85
C LEU A 99 -14.76 -6.93 13.11
N ILE A 100 -13.78 -6.17 13.62
CA ILE A 100 -13.06 -6.49 14.86
C ILE A 100 -14.03 -6.59 16.04
N VAL A 101 -14.96 -5.65 16.14
CA VAL A 101 -15.96 -5.64 17.22
C VAL A 101 -16.92 -6.84 17.13
N ARG A 102 -17.23 -7.32 15.91
CA ARG A 102 -18.21 -8.40 15.68
C ARG A 102 -17.63 -9.81 15.72
N ILE A 103 -16.38 -9.99 15.26
CA ILE A 103 -15.79 -11.31 14.98
C ILE A 103 -14.58 -11.58 15.89
N GLY A 104 -13.99 -10.53 16.47
CA GLY A 104 -12.77 -10.61 17.28
C GLY A 104 -11.47 -10.41 16.47
N PRO A 105 -10.36 -10.10 17.16
CA PRO A 105 -9.08 -9.77 16.53
C PRO A 105 -8.31 -11.00 16.02
N GLU A 106 -8.68 -12.21 16.43
CA GLU A 106 -7.86 -13.42 16.27
C GLU A 106 -7.87 -14.01 14.85
N ASP A 107 -8.92 -13.77 14.05
CA ASP A 107 -9.13 -14.46 12.78
C ASP A 107 -8.56 -13.75 11.54
N SER A 108 -7.95 -12.62 11.68
CA SER A 108 -7.43 -11.87 10.54
C SER A 108 -5.91 -11.78 10.61
N SER A 109 -5.25 -12.34 9.59
CA SER A 109 -3.83 -12.16 9.43
C SER A 109 -3.49 -10.66 9.35
N ALA A 110 -2.74 -10.20 10.32
CA ALA A 110 -2.28 -8.84 10.45
C ALA A 110 -1.66 -8.27 9.18
N PHE A 111 -0.97 -9.13 8.47
CA PHE A 111 -0.30 -8.85 7.23
C PHE A 111 -1.26 -8.39 6.11
N LEU A 112 -2.38 -9.06 5.93
CA LEU A 112 -3.37 -8.70 4.90
C LEU A 112 -4.05 -7.37 5.21
N ARG A 113 -4.12 -6.98 6.47
CA ARG A 113 -4.69 -5.68 6.87
C ARG A 113 -3.82 -4.52 6.38
N GLY A 114 -2.51 -4.54 6.58
CA GLY A 114 -1.63 -3.41 6.26
C GLY A 114 -1.67 -2.97 4.80
N VAL A 115 -1.44 -3.87 3.86
CA VAL A 115 -1.51 -3.60 2.42
C VAL A 115 -2.96 -3.45 1.95
N GLY A 116 -3.88 -4.16 2.59
CA GLY A 116 -5.29 -4.20 2.25
C GLY A 116 -5.98 -2.84 2.24
N TYR A 117 -5.53 -1.89 3.08
CA TYR A 117 -6.15 -0.55 3.16
C TYR A 117 -6.04 0.28 1.88
N VAL A 118 -5.07 0.01 1.05
CA VAL A 118 -4.83 0.76 -0.19
C VAL A 118 -5.43 0.06 -1.40
N VAL A 119 -5.55 -1.26 -1.35
CA VAL A 119 -6.05 -2.09 -2.46
C VAL A 119 -7.44 -1.65 -2.94
N PRO A 120 -8.43 -1.38 -2.07
CA PRO A 120 -9.74 -0.92 -2.53
C PRO A 120 -9.68 0.38 -3.32
N GLY A 121 -8.78 1.30 -2.96
CA GLY A 121 -8.59 2.56 -3.66
C GLY A 121 -8.01 2.38 -5.06
N LEU A 122 -7.09 1.45 -5.22
CA LEU A 122 -6.53 1.09 -6.52
C LEU A 122 -7.60 0.45 -7.42
N ILE A 123 -8.43 -0.44 -6.86
CA ILE A 123 -9.56 -1.07 -7.57
C ILE A 123 -10.60 -0.01 -7.96
N ALA A 124 -10.95 0.89 -7.06
CA ALA A 124 -11.90 1.98 -7.33
C ALA A 124 -11.40 2.92 -8.44
N HIS A 125 -10.11 3.17 -8.49
CA HIS A 125 -9.51 3.93 -9.58
C HIS A 125 -9.65 3.20 -10.92
N ASP A 126 -9.44 1.90 -10.94
CA ASP A 126 -9.62 1.09 -12.16
C ASP A 126 -11.10 0.99 -12.56
N PHE A 127 -12.05 0.98 -11.63
CA PHE A 127 -13.49 1.11 -11.95
C PHE A 127 -13.79 2.37 -12.74
N SER A 128 -13.11 3.47 -12.44
CA SER A 128 -13.30 4.73 -13.16
C SER A 128 -12.71 4.74 -14.57
N ARG A 129 -11.69 3.90 -14.83
CA ARG A 129 -10.98 3.85 -16.12
C ARG A 129 -11.55 2.82 -17.10
N HIS A 130 -11.90 1.66 -16.59
CA HIS A 130 -12.27 0.49 -17.42
C HIS A 130 -13.71 0.05 -17.21
N GLY A 131 -14.43 0.67 -16.28
CA GLY A 131 -15.79 0.26 -15.88
C GLY A 131 -15.79 -0.87 -14.85
N ILE A 132 -16.89 -0.95 -14.08
CA ILE A 132 -17.00 -1.85 -12.92
C ILE A 132 -16.96 -3.33 -13.38
N THR A 133 -17.73 -3.71 -14.39
CA THR A 133 -17.85 -5.11 -14.84
C THR A 133 -16.54 -5.68 -15.37
N ARG A 134 -15.84 -4.93 -16.24
CA ARG A 134 -14.55 -5.36 -16.79
C ARG A 134 -13.48 -5.48 -15.71
N THR A 135 -13.41 -4.51 -14.82
CA THR A 135 -12.44 -4.54 -13.71
C THR A 135 -12.76 -5.68 -12.75
N ALA A 136 -14.03 -5.90 -12.40
CA ALA A 136 -14.43 -7.00 -11.52
C ALA A 136 -14.07 -8.38 -12.13
N LEU A 137 -14.28 -8.58 -13.42
CA LEU A 137 -13.90 -9.81 -14.11
C LEU A 137 -12.37 -10.02 -14.06
N ASN A 138 -11.59 -8.98 -14.34
CA ASN A 138 -10.13 -9.06 -14.29
C ASN A 138 -9.60 -9.35 -12.88
N ILE A 139 -10.22 -8.73 -11.87
CA ILE A 139 -9.90 -8.97 -10.45
C ILE A 139 -10.31 -10.37 -10.02
N ALA A 140 -11.34 -10.96 -10.60
CA ALA A 140 -11.67 -12.37 -10.34
C ALA A 140 -10.67 -13.32 -10.99
N MET A 141 -10.30 -13.07 -12.24
CA MET A 141 -9.43 -13.97 -13.02
C MET A 141 -7.98 -13.97 -12.56
N THR A 142 -7.38 -12.78 -12.34
CA THR A 142 -5.94 -12.69 -12.09
C THR A 142 -5.51 -13.26 -10.72
N PRO A 143 -6.21 -12.99 -9.60
CA PRO A 143 -5.92 -13.66 -8.34
C PRO A 143 -6.23 -15.16 -8.36
N ALA A 144 -7.24 -15.59 -9.11
CA ALA A 144 -7.55 -17.00 -9.26
C ALA A 144 -6.40 -17.76 -9.92
N VAL A 145 -5.76 -17.20 -10.96
CA VAL A 145 -4.56 -17.78 -11.58
C VAL A 145 -3.42 -17.89 -10.55
N VAL A 146 -3.20 -16.85 -9.75
CA VAL A 146 -2.18 -16.85 -8.70
C VAL A 146 -2.52 -17.91 -7.62
N ALA A 147 -3.78 -17.97 -7.19
CA ALA A 147 -4.23 -18.94 -6.17
C ALA A 147 -4.08 -20.39 -6.66
N VAL A 148 -4.44 -20.69 -7.90
CA VAL A 148 -4.26 -22.02 -8.49
C VAL A 148 -2.78 -22.39 -8.56
N ALA A 149 -1.91 -21.48 -8.98
CA ALA A 149 -0.47 -21.71 -8.99
C ALA A 149 0.11 -21.93 -7.57
N MET A 150 -0.40 -21.20 -6.57
CA MET A 150 -0.03 -21.42 -5.17
C MET A 150 -0.46 -22.80 -4.66
N VAL A 151 -1.70 -23.19 -4.92
CA VAL A 151 -2.19 -24.53 -4.54
C VAL A 151 -1.36 -25.63 -5.22
N GLY A 152 -1.05 -25.43 -6.50
CA GLY A 152 -0.17 -26.34 -7.25
C GLY A 152 1.23 -26.44 -6.63
N LEU A 153 1.81 -25.30 -6.22
CA LEU A 153 3.11 -25.28 -5.54
C LEU A 153 3.05 -26.02 -4.19
N ILE A 154 2.02 -25.72 -3.38
CA ILE A 154 1.82 -26.39 -2.08
C ILE A 154 1.71 -27.92 -2.25
N ALA A 155 1.02 -28.38 -3.28
CA ALA A 155 0.89 -29.80 -3.59
C ALA A 155 2.21 -30.44 -4.06
N LEU A 156 3.09 -29.67 -4.71
CA LEU A 156 4.39 -30.14 -5.19
C LEU A 156 5.50 -30.12 -4.12
N LEU A 157 5.41 -29.28 -3.10
CA LEU A 157 6.43 -29.15 -2.04
C LEU A 157 6.78 -30.48 -1.36
N PRO A 158 5.83 -31.33 -0.96
CA PRO A 158 6.14 -32.64 -0.38
C PRO A 158 6.87 -33.58 -1.36
N ALA A 159 6.51 -33.52 -2.65
CA ALA A 159 7.14 -34.33 -3.69
C ALA A 159 8.61 -33.91 -3.94
N LEU A 160 8.96 -32.66 -3.63
CA LEU A 160 10.32 -32.12 -3.72
C LEU A 160 11.12 -32.32 -2.43
N GLY A 161 10.58 -33.04 -1.44
CA GLY A 161 11.23 -33.27 -0.15
C GLY A 161 11.34 -32.02 0.74
N LEU A 162 10.69 -30.94 0.37
CA LEU A 162 10.66 -29.69 1.15
C LEU A 162 9.58 -29.82 2.23
N ARG A 163 10.00 -30.00 3.47
CA ARG A 163 9.08 -30.01 4.62
C ARG A 163 8.57 -28.60 4.87
N GLN A 164 7.28 -28.47 5.11
CA GLN A 164 6.71 -27.24 5.64
C GLN A 164 7.28 -27.06 7.06
N THR A 165 8.13 -26.07 7.24
CA THR A 165 8.54 -25.65 8.58
C THR A 165 7.34 -25.02 9.28
N SER A 166 7.19 -25.29 10.57
CA SER A 166 6.12 -24.69 11.37
C SER A 166 6.12 -23.17 11.20
N PRO A 167 4.95 -22.53 11.06
CA PRO A 167 4.89 -21.09 10.97
C PRO A 167 5.52 -20.49 12.22
N VAL A 168 6.49 -19.60 12.02
CA VAL A 168 7.06 -18.82 13.12
C VAL A 168 5.97 -17.83 13.55
N PRO A 169 5.64 -17.74 14.85
CA PRO A 169 4.65 -16.80 15.32
C PRO A 169 5.08 -15.38 14.98
N ASP A 170 4.22 -14.64 14.29
CA ASP A 170 4.47 -13.26 13.93
C ASP A 170 4.31 -12.37 15.17
N VAL A 171 5.43 -11.91 15.71
CA VAL A 171 5.43 -10.87 16.74
C VAL A 171 5.59 -9.52 16.06
N PHE A 172 4.50 -8.82 15.80
CA PHE A 172 4.58 -7.44 15.36
C PHE A 172 5.05 -6.54 16.51
N PRO A 173 5.97 -5.60 16.25
CA PRO A 173 6.44 -4.69 17.28
C PRO A 173 5.38 -3.64 17.70
N VAL A 174 4.25 -3.61 17.01
CA VAL A 174 3.12 -2.69 17.27
C VAL A 174 1.83 -3.48 17.24
N ASP A 175 0.93 -3.21 18.17
CA ASP A 175 -0.41 -3.81 18.14
C ASP A 175 -1.08 -3.58 16.79
N LEU A 176 -1.61 -4.65 16.23
CA LEU A 176 -2.21 -4.71 14.90
C LEU A 176 -3.34 -3.71 14.67
N ILE A 177 -3.96 -3.26 15.75
CA ILE A 177 -4.98 -2.20 15.76
C ILE A 177 -4.42 -0.87 15.21
N PHE A 178 -3.12 -0.58 15.42
CA PHE A 178 -2.51 0.67 15.00
C PHE A 178 -1.94 0.65 13.57
N LEU A 179 -1.78 -0.53 12.97
CA LEU A 179 -1.26 -0.67 11.61
C LEU A 179 -2.10 0.07 10.56
N PRO A 180 -3.45 -0.02 10.57
CA PRO A 180 -4.30 0.74 9.67
C PRO A 180 -4.13 2.25 9.81
N LEU A 181 -4.04 2.71 11.05
CA LEU A 181 -3.84 4.11 11.36
C LEU A 181 -2.50 4.62 10.83
N LEU A 182 -1.45 3.84 11.03
CA LEU A 182 -0.10 4.13 10.55
C LEU A 182 -0.07 4.23 9.01
N VAL A 183 -0.75 3.32 8.30
CA VAL A 183 -0.90 3.38 6.84
C VAL A 183 -1.70 4.61 6.41
N PHE A 184 -2.78 4.94 7.11
CA PHE A 184 -3.59 6.13 6.81
C PHE A 184 -2.80 7.43 6.99
N LEU A 185 -2.03 7.57 8.07
CA LEU A 185 -1.17 8.73 8.30
C LEU A 185 -0.04 8.82 7.27
N SER A 186 0.57 7.69 6.92
CA SER A 186 1.58 7.63 5.86
C SER A 186 1.03 8.09 4.51
N LEU A 187 -0.21 7.73 4.18
CA LEU A 187 -0.89 8.16 2.97
C LEU A 187 -1.07 9.69 2.96
N ILE A 188 -1.43 10.28 4.09
CA ILE A 188 -1.57 11.75 4.21
C ILE A 188 -0.20 12.42 4.08
N ALA A 189 0.83 11.89 4.75
CA ALA A 189 2.20 12.36 4.64
C ALA A 189 2.69 12.32 3.19
N TRP A 190 2.50 11.20 2.50
CA TRP A 190 2.85 11.06 1.09
C TRP A 190 2.13 12.11 0.23
N LEU A 191 0.83 12.29 0.44
CA LEU A 191 0.05 13.27 -0.32
C LEU A 191 0.57 14.69 -0.10
N ALA A 192 0.88 15.06 1.14
CA ALA A 192 1.45 16.37 1.48
C ALA A 192 2.82 16.58 0.82
N LEU A 193 3.73 15.62 0.97
CA LEU A 193 5.10 15.70 0.45
C LEU A 193 5.13 15.76 -1.08
N VAL A 194 4.34 14.95 -1.76
CA VAL A 194 4.26 14.97 -3.22
C VAL A 194 3.63 16.27 -3.73
N ARG A 195 2.60 16.78 -3.05
CA ARG A 195 1.88 17.97 -3.51
C ARG A 195 2.60 19.27 -3.22
N MET A 196 3.17 19.42 -2.02
CA MET A 196 3.78 20.67 -1.57
C MET A 196 5.25 20.78 -2.00
N HIS A 197 5.99 19.67 -1.95
CA HIS A 197 7.45 19.67 -2.11
C HIS A 197 7.95 18.83 -3.29
N ASN A 198 7.07 18.12 -4.00
CA ASN A 198 7.43 17.16 -5.06
C ASN A 198 8.47 16.13 -4.57
N LEU A 199 8.39 15.75 -3.28
CA LEU A 199 9.23 14.74 -2.66
C LEU A 199 8.57 13.37 -2.75
N ARG A 200 9.38 12.33 -2.92
CA ARG A 200 8.97 10.93 -2.98
C ARG A 200 9.49 10.19 -1.76
N CYS A 201 8.71 9.24 -1.24
CA CYS A 201 9.01 8.56 0.03
C CYS A 201 8.69 7.05 0.01
N GLY A 202 8.81 6.39 -1.13
CA GLY A 202 8.47 4.97 -1.27
C GLY A 202 6.98 4.71 -1.48
N GLY A 203 6.30 5.62 -2.21
CA GLY A 203 4.86 5.55 -2.44
C GLY A 203 4.05 5.88 -1.18
N PHE A 204 2.75 5.58 -1.24
CA PHE A 204 1.80 5.92 -0.18
C PHE A 204 1.86 4.98 1.05
N ILE A 205 2.56 3.86 0.96
CA ILE A 205 2.75 2.89 2.05
C ILE A 205 4.16 3.03 2.66
N GLY A 206 5.09 3.66 1.93
CA GLY A 206 6.51 3.73 2.30
C GLY A 206 6.75 4.30 3.70
N GLY A 207 6.08 5.41 4.06
CA GLY A 207 6.20 6.02 5.38
C GLY A 207 5.79 5.08 6.52
N ALA A 208 4.68 4.34 6.35
CA ALA A 208 4.22 3.38 7.35
C ALA A 208 5.25 2.28 7.61
N PHE A 209 5.74 1.65 6.54
CA PHE A 209 6.67 0.54 6.67
C PHE A 209 8.07 0.98 7.10
N LEU A 210 8.55 2.12 6.62
CA LEU A 210 9.82 2.68 7.12
C LEU A 210 9.72 3.04 8.59
N THR A 211 8.56 3.50 9.08
CA THR A 211 8.34 3.74 10.51
C THR A 211 8.41 2.45 11.33
N LEU A 212 7.83 1.35 10.85
CA LEU A 212 7.95 0.04 11.50
C LEU A 212 9.39 -0.48 11.49
N LEU A 213 10.13 -0.23 10.40
CA LEU A 213 11.52 -0.66 10.26
C LEU A 213 12.50 0.13 11.16
N ILE A 214 12.14 1.32 11.64
CA ILE A 214 12.99 2.07 12.61
C ILE A 214 13.29 1.23 13.84
N LEU A 215 12.36 0.39 14.26
CA LEU A 215 12.54 -0.51 15.39
C LEU A 215 13.54 -1.65 15.10
N GLN A 216 13.89 -1.83 13.83
CA GLN A 216 14.81 -2.88 13.35
C GLN A 216 15.83 -2.30 12.35
N PRO A 217 16.87 -1.60 12.82
CA PRO A 217 17.81 -0.88 11.94
C PRO A 217 18.56 -1.79 10.95
N SER A 218 18.82 -3.04 11.32
CA SER A 218 19.41 -4.04 10.41
C SER A 218 18.55 -4.29 9.16
N GLU A 219 17.22 -4.25 9.32
CA GLU A 219 16.28 -4.40 8.21
C GLU A 219 16.31 -3.19 7.28
N ILE A 220 16.39 -1.97 7.82
CA ILE A 220 16.50 -0.76 7.00
C ILE A 220 17.71 -0.86 6.07
N ILE A 221 18.88 -1.25 6.61
CA ILE A 221 20.10 -1.40 5.82
C ILE A 221 19.90 -2.42 4.70
N ARG A 222 19.28 -3.56 5.01
CA ARG A 222 18.99 -4.62 4.05
C ARG A 222 18.06 -4.15 2.94
N PHE A 223 16.96 -3.46 3.28
CA PHE A 223 16.01 -2.94 2.30
C PHE A 223 16.61 -1.84 1.44
N VAL A 224 17.38 -0.93 2.02
CA VAL A 224 18.06 0.14 1.27
C VAL A 224 19.11 -0.46 0.32
N ALA A 225 19.88 -1.46 0.77
CA ALA A 225 20.84 -2.15 -0.08
C ALA A 225 20.15 -2.88 -1.24
N ALA A 226 19.07 -3.64 -0.97
CA ALA A 226 18.29 -4.32 -2.00
C ALA A 226 17.63 -3.33 -2.98
N ALA A 227 17.15 -2.18 -2.50
CA ALA A 227 16.60 -1.12 -3.36
C ALA A 227 17.68 -0.48 -4.23
N GLY A 228 18.85 -0.20 -3.68
CA GLY A 228 20.00 0.30 -4.44
C GLY A 228 20.45 -0.69 -5.52
N MET A 229 20.57 -1.97 -5.17
CA MET A 229 20.89 -3.02 -6.14
C MET A 229 19.81 -3.12 -7.23
N THR A 230 18.54 -3.00 -6.87
CA THR A 230 17.42 -2.98 -7.84
C THR A 230 17.58 -1.83 -8.84
N VAL A 231 17.93 -0.63 -8.38
CA VAL A 231 18.19 0.52 -9.27
C VAL A 231 19.34 0.21 -10.24
N LEU A 232 20.43 -0.38 -9.73
CA LEU A 232 21.58 -0.74 -10.55
C LEU A 232 21.21 -1.78 -11.62
N VAL A 233 20.49 -2.85 -11.22
CA VAL A 233 20.06 -3.89 -12.16
C VAL A 233 19.10 -3.33 -13.22
N VAL A 234 18.14 -2.51 -12.83
CA VAL A 234 17.19 -1.93 -13.80
C VAL A 234 17.92 -1.00 -14.77
N ARG A 235 18.80 -0.09 -14.29
CA ARG A 235 19.49 0.88 -15.13
C ARG A 235 20.57 0.27 -16.03
N HIS A 236 21.34 -0.68 -15.51
CA HIS A 236 22.54 -1.16 -16.21
C HIS A 236 22.33 -2.49 -16.92
N VAL A 237 21.34 -3.30 -16.50
CA VAL A 237 21.09 -4.60 -17.11
C VAL A 237 19.81 -4.58 -17.95
N LEU A 238 18.70 -4.03 -17.42
CA LEU A 238 17.42 -4.10 -18.10
C LEU A 238 17.19 -2.94 -19.10
N ASP A 239 17.53 -1.70 -18.74
CA ASP A 239 17.34 -0.55 -19.64
C ASP A 239 18.10 -0.68 -20.98
N PRO A 240 19.33 -1.26 -21.06
CA PRO A 240 20.01 -1.47 -22.33
C PRO A 240 19.38 -2.56 -23.21
N VAL A 241 18.70 -3.55 -22.60
CA VAL A 241 18.14 -4.73 -23.31
C VAL A 241 16.67 -4.51 -23.64
N CYS A 242 15.94 -3.82 -22.76
CA CYS A 242 14.51 -3.65 -22.86
C CYS A 242 14.13 -2.18 -22.90
N ILE A 243 13.17 -1.80 -23.74
CA ILE A 243 12.61 -0.46 -23.75
C ILE A 243 11.70 -0.31 -22.54
N LEU A 244 12.26 0.22 -21.43
CA LEU A 244 11.54 0.40 -20.17
C LEU A 244 11.14 1.85 -19.95
N PHE A 245 9.85 2.16 -20.08
CA PHE A 245 9.31 3.47 -19.72
C PHE A 245 7.93 3.36 -19.05
N GLY A 246 7.56 4.38 -18.29
CA GLY A 246 6.25 4.46 -17.65
C GLY A 246 5.95 3.25 -16.75
N ARG A 247 4.85 2.55 -17.04
CA ARG A 247 4.37 1.41 -16.25
C ARG A 247 5.32 0.21 -16.32
N ARG A 248 5.94 -0.05 -17.48
CA ARG A 248 6.91 -1.15 -17.63
C ARG A 248 8.11 -0.98 -16.73
N ARG A 249 8.66 0.25 -16.66
CA ARG A 249 9.77 0.59 -15.76
C ARG A 249 9.38 0.39 -14.30
N PHE A 250 8.22 0.86 -13.90
CA PHE A 250 7.69 0.64 -12.55
C PHE A 250 7.55 -0.87 -12.24
N ALA A 251 7.00 -1.64 -13.17
CA ALA A 251 6.83 -3.07 -13.03
C ALA A 251 8.18 -3.82 -12.93
N ALA A 252 9.19 -3.40 -13.70
CA ALA A 252 10.55 -3.93 -13.62
C ALA A 252 11.16 -3.69 -12.22
N HIS A 253 11.04 -2.47 -11.69
CA HIS A 253 11.48 -2.17 -10.31
C HIS A 253 10.74 -3.04 -9.28
N MET A 254 9.43 -3.23 -9.43
CA MET A 254 8.65 -4.06 -8.52
C MET A 254 9.09 -5.53 -8.56
N LEU A 255 9.27 -6.11 -9.76
CA LEU A 255 9.63 -7.51 -9.92
C LEU A 255 11.07 -7.79 -9.47
N VAL A 256 12.03 -7.00 -9.96
CA VAL A 256 13.45 -7.15 -9.58
C VAL A 256 13.65 -6.87 -8.10
N GLY A 257 13.00 -5.83 -7.57
CA GLY A 257 13.04 -5.50 -6.14
C GLY A 257 12.47 -6.61 -5.27
N ALA A 258 11.38 -7.23 -5.69
CA ALA A 258 10.78 -8.36 -5.02
C ALA A 258 11.75 -9.56 -4.97
N CYS A 259 12.34 -9.92 -6.11
CA CYS A 259 13.28 -11.03 -6.19
C CYS A 259 14.57 -10.77 -5.37
N LEU A 260 15.13 -9.57 -5.46
CA LEU A 260 16.37 -9.23 -4.72
C LEU A 260 16.12 -9.13 -3.22
N SER A 261 14.99 -8.56 -2.79
CA SER A 261 14.62 -8.54 -1.37
C SER A 261 14.42 -9.96 -0.82
N TRP A 262 13.76 -10.82 -1.58
CA TRP A 262 13.59 -12.23 -1.21
C TRP A 262 14.93 -12.95 -1.11
N ALA A 263 15.80 -12.80 -2.12
CA ALA A 263 17.15 -13.38 -2.11
C ALA A 263 17.99 -12.87 -0.93
N ALA A 264 17.99 -11.57 -0.66
CA ALA A 264 18.72 -10.98 0.46
C ALA A 264 18.26 -11.52 1.81
N PHE A 265 16.96 -11.74 1.97
CA PHE A 265 16.41 -12.36 3.17
C PHE A 265 16.90 -13.79 3.35
N ARG A 266 16.87 -14.62 2.29
CA ARG A 266 17.35 -16.02 2.34
C ARG A 266 18.85 -16.12 2.61
N VAL A 267 19.64 -15.24 2.01
CA VAL A 267 21.09 -15.20 2.28
C VAL A 267 21.37 -14.86 3.74
N SER A 268 20.62 -13.94 4.33
CA SER A 268 20.79 -13.60 5.75
C SER A 268 20.39 -14.73 6.69
N GLU A 269 19.32 -15.46 6.39
CA GLU A 269 18.93 -16.66 7.17
C GLU A 269 20.05 -17.72 7.17
N LEU A 270 20.72 -17.93 6.03
CA LEU A 270 21.81 -18.93 5.90
C LEU A 270 23.07 -18.52 6.67
N HIS A 271 23.40 -17.22 6.74
CA HIS A 271 24.63 -16.75 7.39
C HIS A 271 24.49 -16.59 8.92
N PHE A 272 23.31 -16.32 9.42
CA PHE A 272 23.06 -16.00 10.83
C PHE A 272 22.28 -17.10 11.58
N ALA A 273 22.17 -18.30 11.00
CA ALA A 273 21.46 -19.44 11.61
C ALA A 273 22.04 -19.91 12.97
N GLY A 274 23.19 -19.36 13.40
CA GLY A 274 23.83 -19.69 14.67
C GLY A 274 23.73 -18.62 15.76
N GLU A 275 23.35 -17.40 15.45
CA GLU A 275 23.18 -16.32 16.42
C GLU A 275 21.71 -15.90 16.46
N THR A 276 21.16 -15.84 17.66
CA THR A 276 19.83 -15.26 17.97
C THR A 276 19.80 -13.75 17.71
N ILE A 277 20.22 -13.31 16.52
CA ILE A 277 20.00 -11.95 16.06
C ILE A 277 18.54 -11.86 15.66
N SER A 278 17.75 -11.45 16.62
CA SER A 278 16.37 -10.97 16.54
C SER A 278 15.58 -11.58 15.37
N ALA A 279 14.66 -12.47 15.72
CA ALA A 279 13.66 -12.95 14.79
C ALA A 279 13.04 -11.76 14.05
N VAL A 280 13.56 -11.48 12.84
CA VAL A 280 12.89 -10.60 11.91
C VAL A 280 11.50 -11.17 11.76
N THR A 281 10.52 -10.39 12.14
CA THR A 281 9.14 -10.86 12.02
C THR A 281 8.90 -11.20 10.54
N PRO A 282 8.56 -12.43 10.20
CA PRO A 282 8.40 -12.90 8.83
C PRO A 282 7.48 -12.00 8.00
N SER A 283 6.52 -11.38 8.63
CA SER A 283 5.58 -10.42 8.06
C SER A 283 6.24 -9.14 7.53
N LEU A 284 7.17 -8.53 8.27
CA LEU A 284 7.91 -7.35 7.78
C LEU A 284 8.77 -7.69 6.56
N SER A 285 9.35 -8.89 6.54
CA SER A 285 10.14 -9.34 5.40
C SER A 285 9.32 -9.54 4.14
N VAL A 286 8.06 -9.98 4.28
CA VAL A 286 7.13 -10.11 3.15
C VAL A 286 6.73 -8.76 2.58
N LEU A 287 6.44 -7.79 3.44
CA LEU A 287 6.13 -6.41 3.04
C LEU A 287 7.33 -5.75 2.37
N GLY A 288 8.54 -6.10 2.78
CA GLY A 288 9.79 -5.66 2.18
C GLY A 288 9.90 -6.00 0.70
N VAL A 289 9.30 -7.10 0.26
CA VAL A 289 9.25 -7.48 -1.16
C VAL A 289 8.61 -6.36 -2.01
N LEU A 290 7.51 -5.79 -1.56
CA LEU A 290 6.85 -4.68 -2.24
C LEU A 290 7.56 -3.35 -2.02
N LEU A 291 7.98 -3.09 -0.80
CA LEU A 291 8.62 -1.84 -0.40
C LEU A 291 9.92 -1.60 -1.17
N THR A 292 10.76 -2.63 -1.34
CA THR A 292 12.01 -2.55 -2.09
C THR A 292 11.77 -2.05 -3.52
N GLY A 293 10.75 -2.57 -4.20
CA GLY A 293 10.38 -2.14 -5.55
C GLY A 293 9.90 -0.68 -5.60
N LEU A 294 9.09 -0.26 -4.62
CA LEU A 294 8.61 1.12 -4.51
C LEU A 294 9.74 2.10 -4.21
N ILE A 295 10.62 1.79 -3.27
CA ILE A 295 11.77 2.60 -2.90
C ILE A 295 12.73 2.74 -4.09
N SER A 296 13.07 1.63 -4.75
CA SER A 296 13.97 1.66 -5.91
C SER A 296 13.43 2.53 -7.04
N HIS A 297 12.12 2.44 -7.32
CA HIS A 297 11.47 3.26 -8.33
C HIS A 297 11.49 4.76 -7.98
N ASP A 298 11.25 5.09 -6.71
CA ASP A 298 11.28 6.49 -6.26
C ASP A 298 12.70 7.06 -6.22
N ILE A 299 13.72 6.26 -5.84
CA ILE A 299 15.13 6.62 -5.94
C ILE A 299 15.51 6.87 -7.41
N ASP A 300 15.08 5.99 -8.31
CA ASP A 300 15.37 6.11 -9.74
C ASP A 300 14.78 7.40 -10.34
N LYS A 301 13.58 7.79 -9.92
CA LYS A 301 12.89 9.00 -10.42
C LYS A 301 13.33 10.31 -9.77
N ALA A 302 13.53 10.31 -8.47
CA ALA A 302 13.77 11.55 -7.71
C ALA A 302 15.23 11.76 -7.35
N GLY A 303 16.04 10.70 -7.41
CA GLY A 303 17.39 10.66 -6.87
C GLY A 303 17.42 10.32 -5.38
N ALA A 304 18.53 9.70 -4.93
CA ALA A 304 18.67 9.17 -3.57
C ALA A 304 18.51 10.26 -2.48
N GLY A 305 19.08 11.45 -2.68
CA GLY A 305 18.99 12.52 -1.68
C GLY A 305 17.58 13.05 -1.48
N ARG A 306 16.82 13.28 -2.57
CA ARG A 306 15.42 13.72 -2.47
C ARG A 306 14.52 12.63 -1.89
N PHE A 307 14.79 11.37 -2.24
CA PHE A 307 14.10 10.24 -1.64
C PHE A 307 14.37 10.16 -0.12
N ALA A 308 15.64 10.26 0.30
CA ALA A 308 16.01 10.19 1.72
C ALA A 308 15.32 11.30 2.54
N LEU A 309 15.31 12.53 2.03
CA LEU A 309 14.59 13.65 2.67
C LEU A 309 13.09 13.38 2.75
N GLY A 310 12.48 12.92 1.67
CA GLY A 310 11.06 12.60 1.64
C GLY A 310 10.69 11.45 2.59
N ALA A 311 11.52 10.41 2.63
CA ALA A 311 11.35 9.28 3.55
C ALA A 311 11.47 9.72 5.01
N PHE A 312 12.50 10.52 5.35
CA PHE A 312 12.69 11.05 6.70
C PHE A 312 11.49 11.88 7.19
N LEU A 313 11.01 12.81 6.34
CA LEU A 313 9.85 13.63 6.68
C LEU A 313 8.56 12.81 6.78
N SER A 314 8.37 11.83 5.89
CA SER A 314 7.21 10.94 5.92
C SER A 314 7.18 10.09 7.19
N VAL A 315 8.31 9.53 7.56
CA VAL A 315 8.48 8.73 8.78
C VAL A 315 8.25 9.59 10.01
N GLY A 316 8.86 10.77 10.08
CA GLY A 316 8.68 11.70 11.20
C GLY A 316 7.21 12.07 11.40
N PHE A 317 6.50 12.44 10.31
CA PHE A 317 5.08 12.75 10.37
C PHE A 317 4.24 11.54 10.82
N THR A 318 4.49 10.38 10.21
CA THR A 318 3.74 9.16 10.49
C THR A 318 3.94 8.70 11.93
N LEU A 319 5.19 8.68 12.40
CA LEU A 319 5.54 8.30 13.77
C LEU A 319 4.90 9.23 14.80
N THR A 320 5.10 10.54 14.61
CA THR A 320 4.55 11.55 15.53
C THR A 320 3.02 11.48 15.58
N GLY A 321 2.37 11.43 14.43
CA GLY A 321 0.91 11.31 14.35
C GLY A 321 0.39 10.02 15.00
N THR A 322 1.07 8.91 14.81
CA THR A 322 0.70 7.63 15.42
C THR A 322 0.86 7.68 16.94
N LEU A 323 1.96 8.20 17.46
CA LEU A 323 2.19 8.32 18.89
C LEU A 323 1.13 9.21 19.57
N LEU A 324 0.81 10.36 18.98
CA LEU A 324 -0.24 11.25 19.48
C LEU A 324 -1.61 10.57 19.53
N LEU A 325 -1.95 9.78 18.50
CA LEU A 325 -3.22 9.07 18.46
C LEU A 325 -3.26 7.89 19.43
N ILE A 326 -2.16 7.15 19.57
CA ILE A 326 -2.04 6.08 20.57
C ILE A 326 -2.23 6.66 21.98
N GLU A 327 -1.57 7.76 22.29
CA GLU A 327 -1.69 8.42 23.58
C GLU A 327 -3.13 8.88 23.85
N ALA A 328 -3.78 9.51 22.87
CA ALA A 328 -5.19 9.93 22.97
C ALA A 328 -6.14 8.76 23.18
N VAL A 329 -5.90 7.61 22.55
CA VAL A 329 -6.72 6.40 22.69
C VAL A 329 -6.43 5.73 24.05
N THR A 330 -5.17 5.62 24.46
CA THR A 330 -4.76 4.98 25.72
C THR A 330 -5.28 5.75 26.93
N LEU A 331 -5.27 7.08 26.86
CA LEU A 331 -5.85 7.94 27.89
C LEU A 331 -7.39 7.96 27.89
N ARG A 332 -8.03 7.16 27.04
CA ARG A 332 -9.50 7.10 26.85
C ARG A 332 -10.12 8.49 26.64
N ARG A 333 -9.45 9.32 25.84
CA ARG A 333 -9.93 10.66 25.46
C ARG A 333 -10.45 10.66 23.99
N PRO A 334 -11.62 10.09 23.71
CA PRO A 334 -12.20 10.09 22.38
C PRO A 334 -12.44 11.51 21.85
N GLU A 335 -12.68 12.44 22.76
CA GLU A 335 -12.83 13.89 22.48
C GLU A 335 -11.59 14.50 21.81
N VAL A 336 -10.40 13.92 22.01
CA VAL A 336 -9.16 14.36 21.34
C VAL A 336 -8.85 13.52 20.11
N ALA A 337 -9.07 12.21 20.18
CA ALA A 337 -8.74 11.30 19.08
C ALA A 337 -9.62 11.54 17.83
N LEU A 338 -10.93 11.74 18.02
CA LEU A 338 -11.87 11.96 16.92
C LEU A 338 -11.63 13.30 16.18
N PRO A 339 -11.49 14.45 16.87
CA PRO A 339 -11.13 15.71 16.20
C PRO A 339 -9.77 15.63 15.49
N LEU A 340 -8.78 14.96 16.07
CA LEU A 340 -7.47 14.81 15.46
C LEU A 340 -7.54 14.01 14.17
N LEU A 341 -8.27 12.90 14.14
CA LEU A 341 -8.53 12.13 12.93
C LEU A 341 -9.30 12.96 11.88
N ALA A 342 -10.29 13.74 12.32
CA ALA A 342 -11.04 14.63 11.43
C ALA A 342 -10.13 15.70 10.83
N VAL A 343 -9.23 16.31 11.62
CA VAL A 343 -8.24 17.29 11.13
C VAL A 343 -7.32 16.64 10.08
N PHE A 344 -6.83 15.42 10.31
CA PHE A 344 -6.02 14.71 9.34
C PHE A 344 -6.82 14.40 8.05
N ALA A 345 -8.08 13.95 8.18
CA ALA A 345 -8.93 13.66 7.03
C ALA A 345 -9.25 14.93 6.22
N VAL A 346 -9.61 16.02 6.89
CA VAL A 346 -9.84 17.32 6.25
C VAL A 346 -8.56 17.84 5.60
N GLY A 347 -7.42 17.76 6.31
CA GLY A 347 -6.10 18.12 5.76
C GLY A 347 -5.77 17.34 4.48
N ALA A 348 -6.06 16.04 4.44
CA ALA A 348 -5.90 15.21 3.25
C ALA A 348 -6.75 15.70 2.07
N VAL A 349 -8.02 16.04 2.31
CA VAL A 349 -8.92 16.60 1.29
C VAL A 349 -8.41 17.95 0.80
N LEU A 350 -7.99 18.83 1.70
CA LEU A 350 -7.42 20.13 1.35
C LEU A 350 -6.14 20.01 0.53
N LEU A 351 -5.25 19.11 0.90
CA LEU A 351 -4.02 18.81 0.17
C LEU A 351 -4.28 18.18 -1.21
N ALA A 352 -5.32 17.34 -1.32
CA ALA A 352 -5.69 16.72 -2.58
C ALA A 352 -6.33 17.72 -3.57
N THR A 353 -6.94 18.81 -3.08
CA THR A 353 -7.66 19.79 -3.86
C THR A 353 -6.81 21.05 -4.11
N ARG A 354 -7.00 21.71 -5.28
CA ARG A 354 -6.38 23.01 -5.50
C ARG A 354 -7.23 24.11 -4.83
N PRO A 355 -6.61 25.21 -4.35
CA PRO A 355 -7.35 26.32 -3.72
C PRO A 355 -8.48 26.89 -4.57
N SER A 356 -8.32 26.89 -5.90
CA SER A 356 -9.35 27.32 -6.86
C SER A 356 -10.60 26.44 -6.83
N HIS A 357 -10.44 25.13 -6.63
CA HIS A 357 -11.57 24.18 -6.56
C HIS A 357 -12.32 24.30 -5.24
N LEU A 358 -11.60 24.57 -4.14
CA LEU A 358 -12.20 24.80 -2.83
C LEU A 358 -13.07 26.07 -2.82
N ARG A 359 -12.61 27.16 -3.48
CA ARG A 359 -13.40 28.38 -3.65
C ARG A 359 -14.66 28.14 -4.48
N ALA A 360 -14.56 27.35 -5.56
CA ALA A 360 -15.72 26.99 -6.37
C ALA A 360 -16.71 26.12 -5.60
N LEU A 361 -16.25 25.22 -4.75
CA LEU A 361 -17.10 24.41 -3.87
C LEU A 361 -17.79 25.29 -2.81
N ALA A 362 -17.05 26.17 -2.13
CA ALA A 362 -17.59 27.11 -1.15
C ALA A 362 -18.66 28.03 -1.76
N ALA A 363 -18.44 28.52 -2.99
CA ALA A 363 -19.42 29.31 -3.71
C ALA A 363 -20.70 28.54 -4.06
N ARG A 364 -20.56 27.24 -4.45
CA ARG A 364 -21.71 26.35 -4.75
C ARG A 364 -22.53 25.98 -3.50
N LEU A 365 -21.87 25.86 -2.37
CA LEU A 365 -22.51 25.51 -1.11
C LEU A 365 -23.08 26.71 -0.36
N HIS A 366 -23.02 27.91 -0.95
CA HIS A 366 -23.44 29.19 -0.34
C HIS A 366 -22.80 29.47 1.04
N LEU A 367 -21.66 28.83 1.33
CA LEU A 367 -21.00 28.92 2.65
C LEU A 367 -20.23 30.24 2.86
N THR A 368 -19.95 31.00 1.80
CA THR A 368 -19.36 32.35 1.92
C THR A 368 -19.63 33.20 0.67
N SER A 369 -20.19 34.35 0.84
CA SER A 369 -20.07 35.47 -0.10
C SER A 369 -18.69 36.12 0.08
N ILE A 370 -17.65 35.57 -0.56
CA ILE A 370 -16.34 36.21 -0.57
C ILE A 370 -16.45 37.38 -1.57
N PRO A 371 -16.36 38.67 -1.12
CA PRO A 371 -16.38 39.78 -2.04
C PRO A 371 -15.22 39.67 -3.02
N ARG A 372 -15.51 39.67 -4.32
CA ARG A 372 -14.49 39.81 -5.35
C ARG A 372 -13.70 41.09 -5.05
N ARG A 373 -12.45 40.93 -4.64
CA ARG A 373 -11.50 42.06 -4.70
C ARG A 373 -11.48 42.49 -6.18
N ARG A 374 -12.11 43.62 -6.47
CA ARG A 374 -11.88 44.35 -7.72
C ARG A 374 -10.42 44.76 -7.69
N ASP A 375 -9.64 44.18 -8.58
CA ASP A 375 -8.30 44.68 -8.87
C ASP A 375 -8.53 46.10 -9.43
N ALA A 376 -8.17 47.08 -8.60
CA ALA A 376 -8.07 48.46 -9.03
C ALA A 376 -6.86 48.55 -9.96
N THR A 377 -7.12 49.00 -11.15
CA THR A 377 -6.25 49.51 -12.22
C THR A 377 -4.86 49.98 -11.79
#